data_8b7336578cc2af788b3c75bf5fdffcd4
#
_entry.id   8b7336578cc2af788b3c75bf5fdffcd4
#
_cell.length_a   1.000
_cell.length_b   1.000
_cell.length_c   1.000
_cell.angle_alpha   90.00
_cell.angle_beta   90.00
_cell.angle_gamma   90.00
#
_symmetry.space_group_name_H-M   'P 1'
#
loop_
_entity.id
_entity.type
_entity.pdbx_description
1 polymer ?
#
loop_
_entity_poly.entity_id
_entity_poly.type
_entity_poly.pdbx_seq_one_letter_code
_entity_poly.pdbx_strand_id
1 'polypeptide(L)'
;IDVLYAHDVVHITEFSEESEDFKIGTPYPEATKLSEQAISLRSIANYLNIKGKEDVSTKYTVDSLKTTFNEKIERLNFEVSKVTQKISELDSQIKDFTDKTKQLDPIKSFDIPLEMYRGYESIAVFVGLIKGQLSIDNITTDYYLESAPYSRGNAIALFVPKPFETEVFTALQEQNFTAITIPEIDGVPKDLKSEFDVKVSGLESERETIRADLKKLQQEYIDYILAIDEYLFIETQKAEAPLKFATTKNTFIVEGWIPAKRLEQVQGDIDDTTNGQCVLGVDKSETVAVEKVPIALENPIPTKPYEVFIKAFSLPKFNEIDPTTFMFLWYPFFFGLMLGDVGYGITVVAISAIVRWKIKSRGLRALAGVGIYAGVLSAVFGVIYNEFFGVELFGERGLLTFLYTFPTIPRFDNVANLLIVTIILGIIQLSLGFGLGFRNEYAQHGLKHAVYTKLSWLLILYGGVIVIVLVLPQLTKGAGIHLSGGLVGGLVLAVIGVILLFLGEGGIAIAELPSILSNVLSYTRLVSIGVSSAGIALAVNKLSDALFISKGGFFIIFGALLLIVGHAINTALGIIDSGLQSLRLHYVEFFTKFYRGGGMKYKPFGYERKYTEEK
;
A
#
# COMPACT_ATOMS: atom_id res chain seq x y z
N ILE A 1 -13.44 31.27 -13.81
CA ILE A 1 -12.60 30.25 -13.14
C ILE A 1 -13.05 30.07 -11.71
N ASP A 2 -13.18 31.13 -10.91
CA ASP A 2 -13.57 31.04 -9.49
C ASP A 2 -14.91 30.35 -9.28
N VAL A 3 -15.92 30.66 -10.10
CA VAL A 3 -17.23 29.98 -10.07
C VAL A 3 -17.08 28.48 -10.32
N LEU A 4 -16.36 28.10 -11.39
CA LEU A 4 -16.13 26.68 -11.70
C LEU A 4 -15.37 25.96 -10.58
N TYR A 5 -14.41 26.65 -9.96
CA TYR A 5 -13.63 26.12 -8.86
C TYR A 5 -14.44 25.94 -7.57
N ALA A 6 -15.30 26.91 -7.26
CA ALA A 6 -16.15 26.89 -6.07
C ALA A 6 -17.20 25.75 -6.11
N HIS A 7 -17.71 25.41 -7.28
CA HIS A 7 -18.65 24.30 -7.43
C HIS A 7 -18.05 22.92 -7.24
N ASP A 8 -16.74 22.74 -7.52
CA ASP A 8 -16.03 21.45 -7.44
C ASP A 8 -16.77 20.30 -8.17
N VAL A 9 -17.35 20.61 -9.35
CA VAL A 9 -18.16 19.65 -10.12
C VAL A 9 -17.83 19.60 -11.60
N VAL A 10 -16.93 20.42 -12.11
CA VAL A 10 -16.56 20.44 -13.54
C VAL A 10 -15.21 19.78 -13.74
N HIS A 11 -15.19 18.66 -14.44
CA HIS A 11 -13.92 18.07 -14.91
C HIS A 11 -13.51 18.74 -16.20
N ILE A 12 -12.51 19.61 -16.16
CA ILE A 12 -12.00 20.32 -17.34
C ILE A 12 -11.20 19.35 -18.20
N THR A 13 -11.54 19.26 -19.47
CA THR A 13 -10.80 18.50 -20.48
C THR A 13 -9.63 19.34 -20.99
N GLU A 14 -8.46 18.74 -21.12
CA GLU A 14 -7.28 19.44 -21.65
C GLU A 14 -7.40 19.60 -23.15
N PHE A 15 -7.27 20.82 -23.62
CA PHE A 15 -7.21 21.12 -25.05
C PHE A 15 -5.83 20.73 -25.60
N SER A 16 -5.79 19.89 -26.63
CA SER A 16 -4.53 19.31 -27.14
C SER A 16 -4.27 19.57 -28.63
N GLU A 17 -5.26 20.10 -29.37
CA GLU A 17 -5.14 20.30 -30.80
C GLU A 17 -4.95 21.77 -31.09
N GLU A 18 -3.72 22.21 -31.39
CA GLU A 18 -3.45 23.55 -31.89
C GLU A 18 -3.81 23.62 -33.37
N SER A 19 -4.49 24.70 -33.76
CA SER A 19 -4.83 25.04 -35.14
C SER A 19 -4.48 26.52 -35.42
N GLU A 20 -4.66 26.95 -36.66
CA GLU A 20 -4.44 28.39 -37.01
C GLU A 20 -5.33 29.33 -36.16
N ASP A 21 -6.52 28.88 -35.77
CA ASP A 21 -7.52 29.68 -35.04
C ASP A 21 -7.47 29.49 -33.50
N PHE A 22 -6.98 28.36 -33.03
CA PHE A 22 -6.97 28.00 -31.62
C PHE A 22 -5.56 27.68 -31.11
N LYS A 23 -5.20 28.33 -30.01
CA LYS A 23 -3.94 28.08 -29.27
C LYS A 23 -4.24 27.66 -27.83
N ILE A 24 -3.31 26.96 -27.25
CA ILE A 24 -3.37 26.66 -25.80
C ILE A 24 -3.24 27.98 -25.04
N GLY A 25 -4.06 28.16 -24.01
CA GLY A 25 -4.03 29.34 -23.17
C GLY A 25 -2.72 29.49 -22.41
N THR A 26 -2.40 30.70 -22.01
CA THR A 26 -1.25 31.00 -21.15
C THR A 26 -1.69 31.14 -19.71
N PRO A 27 -0.87 30.66 -18.76
CA PRO A 27 -1.20 30.82 -17.34
C PRO A 27 -1.29 32.31 -16.96
N TYR A 28 -2.01 32.62 -15.91
CA TYR A 28 -2.00 33.98 -15.39
C TYR A 28 -0.60 34.40 -14.95
N PRO A 29 -0.23 35.69 -15.05
CA PRO A 29 1.10 36.20 -14.71
C PRO A 29 1.54 35.84 -13.26
N GLU A 30 0.58 35.63 -12.38
CA GLU A 30 0.80 35.31 -10.97
C GLU A 30 1.21 33.83 -10.75
N ALA A 31 0.98 32.94 -11.73
CA ALA A 31 1.23 31.51 -11.59
C ALA A 31 2.69 31.20 -11.22
N THR A 32 3.66 31.86 -11.88
CA THR A 32 5.09 31.68 -11.58
C THR A 32 5.41 32.06 -10.14
N LYS A 33 4.92 33.21 -9.68
CA LYS A 33 5.14 33.68 -8.31
C LYS A 33 4.54 32.74 -7.28
N LEU A 34 3.30 32.29 -7.50
CA LEU A 34 2.62 31.33 -6.62
C LEU A 34 3.36 29.99 -6.55
N SER A 35 3.87 29.50 -7.69
CA SER A 35 4.66 28.27 -7.73
C SER A 35 5.99 28.40 -6.98
N GLU A 36 6.71 29.52 -7.15
CA GLU A 36 7.93 29.81 -6.38
C GLU A 36 7.67 29.86 -4.87
N GLN A 37 6.57 30.53 -4.47
CA GLN A 37 6.13 30.58 -3.07
C GLN A 37 5.78 29.20 -2.51
N ALA A 38 5.12 28.36 -3.28
CA ALA A 38 4.79 26.99 -2.91
C ALA A 38 6.05 26.13 -2.73
N ILE A 39 7.05 26.27 -3.60
CA ILE A 39 8.34 25.56 -3.49
C ILE A 39 9.07 25.99 -2.22
N SER A 40 9.16 27.30 -1.96
CA SER A 40 9.79 27.84 -0.75
C SER A 40 9.11 27.32 0.52
N LEU A 41 7.78 27.37 0.57
CA LEU A 41 7.00 26.84 1.70
C LEU A 41 7.22 25.35 1.92
N ARG A 42 7.22 24.54 0.86
CA ARG A 42 7.46 23.10 0.95
C ARG A 42 8.88 22.77 1.41
N SER A 43 9.88 23.59 1.06
CA SER A 43 11.23 23.46 1.60
C SER A 43 11.22 23.62 3.12
N ILE A 44 10.57 24.68 3.64
CA ILE A 44 10.42 24.93 5.08
C ILE A 44 9.66 23.77 5.76
N ALA A 45 8.54 23.33 5.17
CA ALA A 45 7.74 22.22 5.68
C ALA A 45 8.55 20.91 5.79
N ASN A 46 9.42 20.64 4.82
CA ASN A 46 10.32 19.48 4.84
C ASN A 46 11.35 19.58 5.96
N TYR A 47 11.99 20.73 6.16
CA TYR A 47 12.93 20.94 7.26
C TYR A 47 12.27 20.77 8.63
N LEU A 48 11.04 21.24 8.77
CA LEU A 48 10.22 21.09 9.98
C LEU A 48 9.58 19.70 10.09
N ASN A 49 9.78 18.80 9.10
CA ASN A 49 9.12 17.48 9.03
C ASN A 49 7.60 17.56 9.22
N ILE A 50 6.96 18.57 8.62
CA ILE A 50 5.50 18.74 8.66
C ILE A 50 4.85 17.79 7.67
N LYS A 51 3.98 16.92 8.19
CA LYS A 51 3.11 16.05 7.40
C LYS A 51 1.68 16.52 7.55
N GLY A 52 0.86 16.28 6.51
CA GLY A 52 -0.56 16.64 6.57
C GLY A 52 -1.23 16.13 7.85
N LYS A 53 -2.01 16.98 8.49
CA LYS A 53 -2.75 16.71 9.72
C LYS A 53 -4.22 16.52 9.36
N GLU A 54 -4.87 15.50 9.89
CA GLU A 54 -6.27 15.24 9.58
C GLU A 54 -7.25 15.99 10.51
N ASP A 55 -6.81 16.31 11.73
CA ASP A 55 -7.57 17.14 12.68
C ASP A 55 -7.06 18.58 12.66
N VAL A 56 -7.89 19.46 12.17
CA VAL A 56 -7.65 20.92 12.16
C VAL A 56 -8.44 21.53 13.31
N SER A 57 -7.72 22.10 14.26
CA SER A 57 -8.33 22.81 15.39
C SER A 57 -8.80 24.22 15.03
N THR A 58 -8.16 24.84 14.05
CA THR A 58 -8.43 26.24 13.63
C THR A 58 -8.29 26.33 12.11
N LYS A 59 -9.32 26.86 11.45
CA LYS A 59 -9.24 27.24 10.04
C LYS A 59 -8.79 28.67 9.91
N TYR A 60 -7.98 28.96 8.91
CA TYR A 60 -7.51 30.31 8.60
C TYR A 60 -8.35 30.92 7.48
N THR A 61 -8.71 32.20 7.61
CA THR A 61 -9.36 32.92 6.51
C THR A 61 -8.36 33.27 5.41
N VAL A 62 -8.78 33.15 4.15
CA VAL A 62 -7.92 33.44 2.98
C VAL A 62 -7.32 34.84 3.06
N ASP A 63 -8.10 35.84 3.48
CA ASP A 63 -7.63 37.23 3.59
C ASP A 63 -6.53 37.40 4.65
N SER A 64 -6.64 36.70 5.79
CA SER A 64 -5.59 36.72 6.81
C SER A 64 -4.30 36.07 6.31
N LEU A 65 -4.38 35.03 5.49
CA LEU A 65 -3.22 34.37 4.89
C LEU A 65 -2.54 35.28 3.88
N LYS A 66 -3.29 35.94 2.99
CA LYS A 66 -2.74 36.88 1.99
C LYS A 66 -1.96 38.01 2.64
N THR A 67 -2.50 38.59 3.70
CA THR A 67 -1.86 39.74 4.38
C THR A 67 -0.62 39.36 5.17
N THR A 68 -0.62 38.18 5.80
CA THR A 68 0.46 37.78 6.71
C THR A 68 1.53 36.90 6.04
N PHE A 69 1.31 36.46 4.79
CA PHE A 69 2.15 35.47 4.10
C PHE A 69 3.61 35.89 4.04
N ASN A 70 3.92 37.03 3.40
CA ASN A 70 5.30 37.41 3.11
C ASN A 70 6.11 37.60 4.41
N GLU A 71 5.56 38.33 5.38
CA GLU A 71 6.24 38.62 6.65
C GLU A 71 6.51 37.34 7.47
N LYS A 72 5.49 36.49 7.63
CA LYS A 72 5.64 35.28 8.43
C LYS A 72 6.52 34.23 7.77
N ILE A 73 6.43 34.06 6.45
CA ILE A 73 7.26 33.08 5.72
C ILE A 73 8.72 33.51 5.66
N GLU A 74 9.00 34.79 5.43
CA GLU A 74 10.38 35.31 5.46
C GLU A 74 11.00 35.12 6.85
N ARG A 75 10.27 35.47 7.89
CA ARG A 75 10.71 35.26 9.28
C ARG A 75 10.94 33.78 9.59
N LEU A 76 10.00 32.92 9.23
CA LEU A 76 10.10 31.48 9.46
C LEU A 76 11.27 30.87 8.67
N ASN A 77 11.46 31.27 7.41
CA ASN A 77 12.59 30.83 6.61
C ASN A 77 13.94 31.22 7.23
N PHE A 78 14.04 32.44 7.75
CA PHE A 78 15.23 32.90 8.44
C PHE A 78 15.50 32.08 9.72
N GLU A 79 14.48 31.88 10.56
CA GLU A 79 14.59 31.09 11.80
C GLU A 79 14.97 29.64 11.52
N VAL A 80 14.30 28.98 10.56
CA VAL A 80 14.56 27.58 10.17
C VAL A 80 15.96 27.44 9.56
N SER A 81 16.36 28.34 8.66
CA SER A 81 17.69 28.31 8.04
C SER A 81 18.80 28.46 9.07
N LYS A 82 18.64 29.38 10.04
CA LYS A 82 19.61 29.57 11.13
C LYS A 82 19.75 28.31 11.99
N VAL A 83 18.66 27.70 12.37
CA VAL A 83 18.64 26.46 13.17
C VAL A 83 19.25 25.30 12.39
N THR A 84 18.89 25.14 11.12
CA THR A 84 19.39 24.06 10.25
C THR A 84 20.88 24.18 10.00
N GLN A 85 21.37 25.42 9.75
CA GLN A 85 22.82 25.68 9.61
C GLN A 85 23.57 25.29 10.89
N LYS A 86 23.07 25.67 12.06
CA LYS A 86 23.69 25.32 13.34
C LYS A 86 23.72 23.81 13.59
N ILE A 87 22.65 23.09 13.25
CA ILE A 87 22.63 21.62 13.31
C ILE A 87 23.71 21.03 12.39
N SER A 88 23.82 21.52 11.16
CA SER A 88 24.82 21.05 10.19
C SER A 88 26.26 21.29 10.68
N GLU A 89 26.53 22.45 11.30
CA GLU A 89 27.81 22.75 11.91
C GLU A 89 28.14 21.78 13.06
N LEU A 90 27.18 21.53 13.96
CA LEU A 90 27.32 20.58 15.06
C LEU A 90 27.53 19.15 14.55
N ASP A 91 26.75 18.69 13.55
CA ASP A 91 26.89 17.35 12.96
C ASP A 91 28.29 17.17 12.32
N SER A 92 28.83 18.22 11.69
CA SER A 92 30.20 18.22 11.15
C SER A 92 31.24 18.09 12.24
N GLN A 93 31.08 18.84 13.34
CA GLN A 93 32.01 18.79 14.49
C GLN A 93 31.92 17.43 15.21
N ILE A 94 30.72 16.91 15.44
CA ILE A 94 30.51 15.59 16.05
C ILE A 94 31.19 14.50 15.20
N LYS A 95 31.03 14.57 13.89
CA LYS A 95 31.70 13.64 12.97
C LYS A 95 33.22 13.73 13.06
N ASP A 96 33.79 14.94 13.03
CA ASP A 96 35.22 15.13 13.12
C ASP A 96 35.81 14.55 14.43
N PHE A 97 35.22 14.89 15.58
CA PHE A 97 35.65 14.33 16.86
C PHE A 97 35.42 12.83 16.99
N THR A 98 34.30 12.30 16.45
CA THR A 98 34.02 10.86 16.44
C THR A 98 35.05 10.10 15.60
N ASP A 99 35.45 10.64 14.45
CA ASP A 99 36.45 10.00 13.58
C ASP A 99 37.85 10.04 14.24
N LYS A 100 38.20 11.15 14.91
CA LYS A 100 39.44 11.25 15.74
C LYS A 100 39.40 10.24 16.90
N THR A 101 38.29 10.12 17.61
CA THR A 101 38.11 9.12 18.68
C THR A 101 38.32 7.69 18.17
N LYS A 102 37.76 7.36 16.98
CA LYS A 102 37.95 6.04 16.35
C LYS A 102 39.40 5.77 15.98
N GLN A 103 40.16 6.79 15.53
CA GLN A 103 41.58 6.65 15.23
C GLN A 103 42.40 6.39 16.48
N LEU A 104 42.03 7.00 17.62
CA LEU A 104 42.72 6.81 18.89
C LEU A 104 42.34 5.51 19.62
N ASP A 105 41.19 4.93 19.34
CA ASP A 105 40.68 3.77 20.09
C ASP A 105 41.62 2.55 20.11
N PRO A 106 42.33 2.18 19.01
CA PRO A 106 43.28 1.07 19.02
C PRO A 106 44.49 1.32 19.90
N ILE A 107 44.94 2.59 19.99
CA ILE A 107 46.17 3.00 20.70
C ILE A 107 45.93 3.64 22.07
N LYS A 108 44.68 3.62 22.54
CA LYS A 108 44.27 4.22 23.83
C LYS A 108 44.98 3.66 25.06
N SER A 109 45.57 2.48 24.95
CA SER A 109 46.29 1.81 26.03
C SER A 109 47.78 2.17 26.04
N PHE A 110 48.27 2.95 25.07
CA PHE A 110 49.67 3.34 24.98
C PHE A 110 49.88 4.65 25.74
N ASP A 111 50.93 4.67 26.56
CA ASP A 111 51.30 5.85 27.36
C ASP A 111 52.24 6.83 26.59
N ILE A 112 52.57 6.52 25.32
CA ILE A 112 53.43 7.35 24.47
C ILE A 112 52.59 8.50 23.88
N PRO A 113 53.01 9.77 24.09
CA PRO A 113 52.38 10.93 23.48
C PRO A 113 52.41 10.87 21.93
N LEU A 114 51.35 11.38 21.27
CA LEU A 114 51.20 11.26 19.79
C LEU A 114 52.31 12.00 19.02
N GLU A 115 52.88 13.07 19.55
CA GLU A 115 54.01 13.76 18.97
C GLU A 115 55.28 12.88 18.86
N MET A 116 55.41 11.84 19.71
CA MET A 116 56.52 10.89 19.68
C MET A 116 56.41 9.84 18.54
N TYR A 117 55.32 9.79 17.83
CA TYR A 117 55.17 8.88 16.67
C TYR A 117 55.65 9.50 15.35
N ARG A 118 56.16 10.74 15.36
CA ARG A 118 56.54 11.52 14.17
C ARG A 118 57.80 12.38 14.39
N GLY A 119 58.39 12.86 13.30
CA GLY A 119 59.49 13.83 13.35
C GLY A 119 60.89 13.25 13.46
N TYR A 120 61.08 11.94 13.30
CA TYR A 120 62.39 11.32 13.37
C TYR A 120 63.05 11.18 11.98
N GLU A 121 64.31 11.53 11.87
CA GLU A 121 65.13 11.30 10.68
C GLU A 121 65.84 9.95 10.70
N SER A 122 66.18 9.42 11.90
CA SER A 122 66.97 8.20 12.11
C SER A 122 66.14 6.99 12.60
N ILE A 123 64.88 7.16 12.93
CA ILE A 123 63.98 6.13 13.46
C ILE A 123 62.77 5.98 12.53
N ALA A 124 62.41 4.74 12.17
CA ALA A 124 61.16 4.39 11.55
C ALA A 124 60.13 4.00 12.61
N VAL A 125 58.90 4.51 12.48
CA VAL A 125 57.80 4.26 13.42
C VAL A 125 56.65 3.57 12.71
N PHE A 126 56.23 2.42 13.23
CA PHE A 126 55.11 1.65 12.73
C PHE A 126 54.03 1.58 13.79
N VAL A 127 52.87 2.08 13.48
CA VAL A 127 51.69 2.00 14.35
C VAL A 127 50.57 1.33 13.60
N GLY A 128 50.01 0.28 14.18
CA GLY A 128 48.95 -0.46 13.49
C GLY A 128 48.46 -1.68 14.26
N LEU A 129 47.66 -2.47 13.57
CA LEU A 129 47.08 -3.72 14.08
C LEU A 129 47.77 -4.93 13.46
N ILE A 130 48.03 -5.96 14.27
CA ILE A 130 48.56 -7.26 13.82
C ILE A 130 47.71 -8.39 14.37
N LYS A 131 47.70 -9.55 13.68
CA LYS A 131 46.92 -10.73 14.11
C LYS A 131 47.65 -11.68 15.05
N GLY A 132 48.97 -11.60 15.12
CA GLY A 132 49.83 -12.48 15.93
C GLY A 132 50.69 -11.74 16.92
N GLN A 133 51.68 -12.45 17.49
CA GLN A 133 52.76 -11.82 18.27
C GLN A 133 53.91 -11.51 17.30
N LEU A 134 54.40 -10.28 17.35
CA LEU A 134 55.55 -9.84 16.57
C LEU A 134 56.84 -10.25 17.28
N SER A 135 57.74 -10.95 16.60
CA SER A 135 59.14 -11.16 17.03
C SER A 135 60.05 -10.68 15.93
N ILE A 136 60.87 -9.68 16.24
CA ILE A 136 61.84 -9.08 15.32
C ILE A 136 63.26 -9.21 15.80
N ASP A 137 63.51 -10.03 16.84
CA ASP A 137 64.82 -10.25 17.43
C ASP A 137 65.85 -10.78 16.45
N ASN A 138 65.38 -11.47 15.36
CA ASN A 138 66.21 -11.96 14.27
C ASN A 138 66.67 -10.85 13.30
N ILE A 139 66.03 -9.66 13.33
CA ILE A 139 66.33 -8.52 12.44
C ILE A 139 67.18 -7.48 13.18
N THR A 140 66.77 -7.10 14.39
CA THR A 140 67.47 -6.16 15.23
C THR A 140 67.09 -6.38 16.69
N THR A 141 68.06 -6.13 17.61
CA THR A 141 67.83 -6.12 19.05
C THR A 141 67.61 -4.69 19.60
N ASP A 142 67.79 -3.69 18.75
CA ASP A 142 67.66 -2.29 19.11
C ASP A 142 66.29 -1.75 18.61
N TYR A 143 65.25 -2.04 19.38
CA TYR A 143 63.89 -1.59 19.08
C TYR A 143 63.11 -1.34 20.37
N TYR A 144 62.05 -0.52 20.24
CA TYR A 144 61.05 -0.34 21.30
C TYR A 144 59.69 -0.75 20.75
N LEU A 145 59.05 -1.72 21.41
CA LEU A 145 57.74 -2.24 21.06
C LEU A 145 56.77 -2.09 22.21
N GLU A 146 55.70 -1.32 21.99
CA GLU A 146 54.54 -1.33 22.85
C GLU A 146 53.41 -2.08 22.17
N SER A 147 52.73 -2.96 22.90
CA SER A 147 51.68 -3.81 22.36
C SER A 147 50.53 -3.94 23.35
N ALA A 148 49.29 -3.78 22.84
CA ALA A 148 48.09 -3.94 23.65
C ALA A 148 47.03 -4.78 22.91
N PRO A 149 46.27 -5.63 23.62
CA PRO A 149 45.16 -6.39 22.99
C PRO A 149 44.11 -5.46 22.43
N TYR A 150 43.70 -5.67 21.16
CA TYR A 150 42.66 -4.93 20.51
C TYR A 150 41.85 -5.81 19.57
N SER A 151 40.54 -5.91 19.80
CA SER A 151 39.61 -6.74 19.00
C SER A 151 40.10 -8.20 18.88
N ARG A 152 40.41 -8.69 17.66
CA ARG A 152 40.87 -10.05 17.38
C ARG A 152 42.40 -10.12 17.12
N GLY A 153 43.16 -9.17 17.62
CA GLY A 153 44.63 -9.07 17.44
C GLY A 153 45.23 -8.16 18.48
N ASN A 154 46.37 -7.56 18.13
CA ASN A 154 47.08 -6.62 18.97
C ASN A 154 47.29 -5.28 18.23
N ALA A 155 47.10 -4.18 18.94
CA ALA A 155 47.61 -2.89 18.50
C ALA A 155 49.09 -2.81 18.88
N ILE A 156 49.90 -2.32 17.98
CA ILE A 156 51.36 -2.15 18.23
C ILE A 156 51.81 -0.75 17.88
N ALA A 157 52.79 -0.29 18.64
CA ALA A 157 53.63 0.84 18.31
C ALA A 157 55.08 0.39 18.36
N LEU A 158 55.76 0.37 17.22
CA LEU A 158 57.10 -0.13 17.05
C LEU A 158 58.00 0.97 16.52
N PHE A 159 59.10 1.20 17.23
CA PHE A 159 60.16 2.12 16.88
C PHE A 159 61.43 1.36 16.59
N VAL A 160 62.03 1.54 15.40
CA VAL A 160 63.23 0.85 14.97
C VAL A 160 64.17 1.80 14.26
N PRO A 161 65.51 1.57 14.29
CA PRO A 161 66.43 2.37 13.50
C PRO A 161 66.10 2.27 12.01
N LYS A 162 66.18 3.40 11.31
CA LYS A 162 65.81 3.53 9.90
C LYS A 162 66.48 2.54 8.94
N PRO A 163 67.72 2.09 9.14
CA PRO A 163 68.35 1.07 8.28
C PRO A 163 67.57 -0.25 8.22
N PHE A 164 66.80 -0.60 9.25
CA PHE A 164 66.01 -1.86 9.32
C PHE A 164 64.55 -1.69 8.89
N GLU A 165 64.16 -0.52 8.41
CA GLU A 165 62.76 -0.17 8.06
C GLU A 165 62.13 -1.17 7.09
N THR A 166 62.85 -1.51 6.01
CA THR A 166 62.30 -2.38 4.95
C THR A 166 62.14 -3.84 5.42
N GLU A 167 63.11 -4.33 6.20
CA GLU A 167 63.09 -5.72 6.71
C GLU A 167 61.95 -5.89 7.74
N VAL A 168 61.84 -4.93 8.65
CA VAL A 168 60.80 -4.92 9.68
C VAL A 168 59.40 -4.74 9.05
N PHE A 169 59.25 -3.89 8.02
CA PHE A 169 57.99 -3.75 7.31
C PHE A 169 57.57 -5.05 6.63
N THR A 170 58.49 -5.82 6.06
CA THR A 170 58.22 -7.13 5.48
C THR A 170 57.72 -8.11 6.54
N ALA A 171 58.38 -8.17 7.70
CA ALA A 171 57.95 -9.01 8.82
C ALA A 171 56.59 -8.61 9.38
N LEU A 172 56.27 -7.32 9.39
CA LEU A 172 54.96 -6.82 9.77
C LEU A 172 53.85 -7.24 8.76
N GLN A 173 54.15 -7.22 7.46
CA GLN A 173 53.20 -7.69 6.43
C GLN A 173 52.85 -9.17 6.58
N GLU A 174 53.82 -10.02 6.97
CA GLU A 174 53.56 -11.44 7.25
C GLU A 174 52.54 -11.64 8.39
N GLN A 175 52.47 -10.71 9.33
CA GLN A 175 51.51 -10.71 10.44
C GLN A 175 50.19 -10.00 10.10
N ASN A 176 49.90 -9.71 8.84
CA ASN A 176 48.74 -8.97 8.38
C ASN A 176 48.61 -7.57 9.02
N PHE A 177 49.72 -6.85 9.02
CA PHE A 177 49.81 -5.48 9.56
C PHE A 177 48.85 -4.55 8.81
N THR A 178 48.06 -3.82 9.58
CA THR A 178 47.20 -2.76 9.07
C THR A 178 47.60 -1.46 9.76
N ALA A 179 48.18 -0.53 9.01
CA ALA A 179 48.64 0.76 9.55
C ALA A 179 47.44 1.59 10.06
N ILE A 180 47.62 2.24 11.20
CA ILE A 180 46.67 3.21 11.76
C ILE A 180 47.21 4.61 11.43
N THR A 181 46.34 5.46 10.88
CA THR A 181 46.64 6.87 10.68
C THR A 181 46.53 7.59 12.01
N ILE A 182 47.63 8.10 12.51
CA ILE A 182 47.71 8.89 13.75
C ILE A 182 47.29 10.33 13.44
N PRO A 183 46.32 10.91 14.17
CA PRO A 183 45.96 12.31 13.98
C PRO A 183 47.10 13.24 14.37
N GLU A 184 47.24 14.36 13.66
CA GLU A 184 48.25 15.37 13.91
C GLU A 184 47.88 16.25 15.11
N ILE A 185 47.82 15.64 16.29
CA ILE A 185 47.47 16.27 17.57
C ILE A 185 48.53 15.85 18.58
N ASP A 186 48.83 16.71 19.53
CA ASP A 186 49.79 16.44 20.60
C ASP A 186 49.08 16.00 21.87
N GLY A 187 49.64 15.03 22.59
CA GLY A 187 49.13 14.53 23.86
C GLY A 187 49.00 13.00 23.94
N VAL A 188 48.66 12.50 25.12
CA VAL A 188 48.53 11.05 25.39
C VAL A 188 47.20 10.53 24.81
N PRO A 189 47.18 9.42 24.05
CA PRO A 189 45.96 8.90 23.38
C PRO A 189 44.78 8.69 24.29
N LYS A 190 45.01 8.22 25.51
CA LYS A 190 43.97 7.96 26.51
C LYS A 190 43.24 9.23 26.95
N ASP A 191 44.02 10.28 27.25
CA ASP A 191 43.50 11.55 27.72
C ASP A 191 42.76 12.29 26.62
N LEU A 192 43.33 12.31 25.40
CA LEU A 192 42.74 12.90 24.22
C LEU A 192 41.43 12.19 23.85
N LYS A 193 41.39 10.86 23.92
CA LYS A 193 40.16 10.12 23.68
C LYS A 193 39.07 10.52 24.68
N SER A 194 39.40 10.56 25.97
CA SER A 194 38.45 10.97 27.01
C SER A 194 37.95 12.40 26.80
N GLU A 195 38.85 13.32 26.42
CA GLU A 195 38.47 14.70 26.09
C GLU A 195 37.51 14.77 24.88
N PHE A 196 37.81 14.02 23.83
CA PHE A 196 36.94 13.99 22.64
C PHE A 196 35.60 13.35 22.91
N ASP A 197 35.53 12.28 23.70
CA ASP A 197 34.27 11.65 24.11
C ASP A 197 33.40 12.65 24.91
N VAL A 198 33.99 13.43 25.80
CA VAL A 198 33.29 14.49 26.53
C VAL A 198 32.81 15.60 25.58
N LYS A 199 33.67 16.04 24.62
CA LYS A 199 33.28 17.03 23.61
C LYS A 199 32.12 16.53 22.73
N VAL A 200 32.18 15.29 22.23
CA VAL A 200 31.09 14.67 21.45
C VAL A 200 29.81 14.67 22.25
N SER A 201 29.84 14.21 23.50
CA SER A 201 28.67 14.21 24.36
C SER A 201 28.07 15.60 24.60
N GLY A 202 28.95 16.62 24.78
CA GLY A 202 28.53 18.02 24.92
C GLY A 202 27.85 18.56 23.65
N LEU A 203 28.46 18.32 22.48
CA LEU A 203 27.90 18.71 21.18
C LEU A 203 26.59 17.98 20.84
N GLU A 204 26.49 16.71 21.20
CA GLU A 204 25.23 15.95 21.04
C GLU A 204 24.11 16.51 21.91
N SER A 205 24.42 16.91 23.15
CA SER A 205 23.44 17.55 24.04
C SER A 205 23.01 18.92 23.51
N GLU A 206 23.93 19.73 22.97
CA GLU A 206 23.60 21.00 22.31
C GLU A 206 22.71 20.76 21.08
N ARG A 207 23.06 19.78 20.25
CA ARG A 207 22.27 19.40 19.07
C ARG A 207 20.84 18.98 19.43
N GLU A 208 20.67 18.17 20.48
CA GLU A 208 19.32 17.76 20.94
C GLU A 208 18.51 18.95 21.48
N THR A 209 19.16 19.91 22.14
CA THR A 209 18.49 21.16 22.58
C THR A 209 17.97 21.96 21.38
N ILE A 210 18.81 22.13 20.36
CA ILE A 210 18.42 22.84 19.13
C ILE A 210 17.33 22.08 18.35
N ARG A 211 17.38 20.75 18.32
CA ARG A 211 16.29 19.92 17.76
C ARG A 211 14.98 20.08 18.52
N ALA A 212 15.02 20.23 19.82
CA ALA A 212 13.83 20.50 20.63
C ALA A 212 13.23 21.88 20.28
N ASP A 213 14.05 22.90 20.01
CA ASP A 213 13.56 24.19 19.55
C ASP A 213 12.94 24.13 18.14
N LEU A 214 13.54 23.36 17.23
CA LEU A 214 12.95 23.07 15.92
C LEU A 214 11.57 22.40 16.05
N LYS A 215 11.42 21.50 17.01
CA LYS A 215 10.13 20.84 17.29
C LYS A 215 9.09 21.80 17.88
N LYS A 216 9.49 22.79 18.66
CA LYS A 216 8.58 23.86 19.12
C LYS A 216 8.10 24.70 17.94
N LEU A 217 9.01 25.13 17.05
CA LEU A 217 8.65 25.83 15.82
C LEU A 217 7.69 25.00 14.95
N GLN A 218 7.93 23.70 14.81
CA GLN A 218 7.00 22.80 14.12
C GLN A 218 5.61 22.84 14.73
N GLN A 219 5.48 22.74 16.06
CA GLN A 219 4.19 22.74 16.74
C GLN A 219 3.46 24.09 16.63
N GLU A 220 4.19 25.18 16.64
CA GLU A 220 3.64 26.53 16.54
C GLU A 220 3.12 26.83 15.13
N TYR A 221 3.87 26.42 14.09
CA TYR A 221 3.57 26.83 12.71
C TYR A 221 2.88 25.76 11.87
N ILE A 222 2.68 24.53 12.37
CA ILE A 222 2.12 23.43 11.58
C ILE A 222 0.77 23.79 10.95
N ASP A 223 -0.18 24.32 11.70
CA ASP A 223 -1.51 24.62 11.21
C ASP A 223 -1.48 25.79 10.20
N TYR A 224 -0.60 26.77 10.43
CA TYR A 224 -0.39 27.89 9.52
C TYR A 224 0.25 27.48 8.20
N ILE A 225 1.30 26.63 8.24
CA ILE A 225 1.98 26.12 7.03
C ILE A 225 1.03 25.27 6.21
N LEU A 226 0.22 24.41 6.83
CA LEU A 226 -0.75 23.58 6.13
C LEU A 226 -1.86 24.43 5.48
N ALA A 227 -2.31 25.49 6.15
CA ALA A 227 -3.29 26.43 5.60
C ALA A 227 -2.74 27.20 4.40
N ILE A 228 -1.49 27.65 4.47
CA ILE A 228 -0.84 28.34 3.34
C ILE A 228 -0.55 27.38 2.18
N ASP A 229 -0.10 26.16 2.43
CA ASP A 229 0.11 25.17 1.36
C ASP A 229 -1.20 24.89 0.61
N GLU A 230 -2.30 24.74 1.34
CA GLU A 230 -3.63 24.61 0.76
C GLU A 230 -4.03 25.85 -0.05
N TYR A 231 -3.83 27.05 0.49
CA TYR A 231 -4.12 28.29 -0.20
C TYR A 231 -3.32 28.44 -1.50
N LEU A 232 -1.99 28.26 -1.43
CA LEU A 232 -1.11 28.35 -2.60
C LEU A 232 -1.44 27.29 -3.64
N PHE A 233 -1.79 26.07 -3.22
CA PHE A 233 -2.20 25.01 -4.11
C PHE A 233 -3.47 25.39 -4.89
N ILE A 234 -4.48 25.95 -4.21
CA ILE A 234 -5.73 26.40 -4.82
C ILE A 234 -5.48 27.52 -5.82
N GLU A 235 -4.75 28.56 -5.42
CA GLU A 235 -4.48 29.72 -6.28
C GLU A 235 -3.59 29.36 -7.47
N THR A 236 -2.61 28.46 -7.29
CA THR A 236 -1.80 27.94 -8.39
C THR A 236 -2.65 27.16 -9.39
N GLN A 237 -3.56 26.30 -8.92
CA GLN A 237 -4.47 25.57 -9.82
C GLN A 237 -5.38 26.52 -10.62
N LYS A 238 -5.89 27.59 -9.98
CA LYS A 238 -6.68 28.61 -10.68
C LYS A 238 -5.86 29.39 -11.70
N ALA A 239 -4.63 29.76 -11.34
CA ALA A 239 -3.74 30.52 -12.20
C ALA A 239 -3.23 29.70 -13.41
N GLU A 240 -3.10 28.40 -13.26
CA GLU A 240 -2.71 27.46 -14.31
C GLU A 240 -3.90 26.93 -15.13
N ALA A 241 -5.15 27.15 -14.69
CA ALA A 241 -6.33 26.64 -15.39
C ALA A 241 -6.38 27.03 -16.89
N PRO A 242 -5.96 28.26 -17.31
CA PRO A 242 -5.96 28.63 -18.73
C PRO A 242 -5.10 27.72 -19.63
N LEU A 243 -4.12 27.00 -19.10
CA LEU A 243 -3.35 26.00 -19.85
C LEU A 243 -4.20 24.85 -20.42
N LYS A 244 -5.41 24.67 -19.87
CA LYS A 244 -6.36 23.65 -20.31
C LYS A 244 -7.39 24.18 -21.30
N PHE A 245 -7.39 25.49 -21.58
CA PHE A 245 -8.36 26.15 -22.42
C PHE A 245 -7.83 26.33 -23.85
N ALA A 246 -8.75 26.32 -24.81
CA ALA A 246 -8.46 26.86 -26.13
C ALA A 246 -8.68 28.36 -26.10
N THR A 247 -7.76 29.14 -26.69
CA THR A 247 -7.84 30.59 -26.75
C THR A 247 -7.75 31.07 -28.19
N THR A 248 -8.50 32.11 -28.51
CA THR A 248 -8.42 32.89 -29.72
C THR A 248 -7.92 34.30 -29.38
N LYS A 249 -7.93 35.23 -30.36
CA LYS A 249 -7.54 36.63 -30.07
C LYS A 249 -8.43 37.31 -29.04
N ASN A 250 -9.72 36.96 -28.98
CA ASN A 250 -10.72 37.68 -28.18
C ASN A 250 -11.58 36.80 -27.29
N THR A 251 -11.48 35.48 -27.38
CA THR A 251 -12.32 34.53 -26.66
C THR A 251 -11.50 33.36 -26.15
N PHE A 252 -12.04 32.66 -25.20
CA PHE A 252 -11.53 31.37 -24.76
C PHE A 252 -12.65 30.33 -24.71
N ILE A 253 -12.31 29.09 -24.94
CA ILE A 253 -13.22 27.95 -24.92
C ILE A 253 -12.74 27.01 -23.82
N VAL A 254 -13.67 26.65 -22.94
CA VAL A 254 -13.45 25.65 -21.87
C VAL A 254 -14.33 24.46 -22.16
N GLU A 255 -13.72 23.32 -22.34
CA GLU A 255 -14.44 22.05 -22.46
C GLU A 255 -14.34 21.26 -21.16
N GLY A 256 -15.43 20.60 -20.78
CA GLY A 256 -15.43 19.82 -19.56
C GLY A 256 -16.67 18.95 -19.39
N TRP A 257 -16.59 18.08 -18.41
CA TRP A 257 -17.65 17.16 -18.04
C TRP A 257 -18.30 17.57 -16.73
N ILE A 258 -19.62 17.53 -16.69
CA ILE A 258 -20.40 17.86 -15.50
C ILE A 258 -21.49 16.80 -15.29
N PRO A 259 -21.80 16.40 -14.04
CA PRO A 259 -22.97 15.58 -13.76
C PRO A 259 -24.25 16.32 -14.15
N ALA A 260 -25.11 15.66 -14.96
CA ALA A 260 -26.34 16.28 -15.48
C ALA A 260 -27.23 16.93 -14.40
N LYS A 261 -27.25 16.36 -13.19
CA LYS A 261 -28.00 16.89 -12.03
C LYS A 261 -27.52 18.26 -11.55
N ARG A 262 -26.29 18.67 -11.88
CA ARG A 262 -25.67 19.94 -11.45
C ARG A 262 -25.59 20.98 -12.55
N LEU A 263 -25.97 20.61 -13.78
CA LEU A 263 -25.82 21.45 -14.96
C LEU A 263 -26.56 22.80 -14.82
N GLU A 264 -27.84 22.77 -14.47
CA GLU A 264 -28.69 23.96 -14.36
C GLU A 264 -28.16 24.97 -13.33
N GLN A 265 -27.66 24.45 -12.18
CA GLN A 265 -27.10 25.29 -11.12
C GLN A 265 -25.83 26.00 -11.58
N VAL A 266 -24.90 25.24 -12.18
CA VAL A 266 -23.62 25.80 -12.67
C VAL A 266 -23.84 26.76 -13.82
N GLN A 267 -24.79 26.47 -14.71
CA GLN A 267 -25.17 27.37 -15.81
C GLN A 267 -25.70 28.71 -15.28
N GLY A 268 -26.60 28.68 -14.30
CA GLY A 268 -27.12 29.90 -13.70
C GLY A 268 -26.02 30.77 -13.10
N ASP A 269 -25.13 30.18 -12.31
CA ASP A 269 -24.06 30.92 -11.64
C ASP A 269 -23.01 31.46 -12.62
N ILE A 270 -22.77 30.76 -13.75
CA ILE A 270 -21.91 31.27 -14.83
C ILE A 270 -22.58 32.46 -15.53
N ASP A 271 -23.85 32.35 -15.89
CA ASP A 271 -24.61 33.41 -16.56
C ASP A 271 -24.68 34.69 -15.69
N ASP A 272 -24.94 34.54 -14.39
CA ASP A 272 -24.96 35.66 -13.43
C ASP A 272 -23.57 36.31 -13.30
N THR A 273 -22.50 35.54 -13.24
CA THR A 273 -21.13 36.05 -13.07
C THR A 273 -20.59 36.70 -14.33
N THR A 274 -20.97 36.20 -15.50
CA THR A 274 -20.48 36.71 -16.80
C THR A 274 -21.41 37.77 -17.40
N ASN A 275 -22.52 38.12 -16.73
CA ASN A 275 -23.57 39.01 -17.24
C ASN A 275 -24.04 38.59 -18.67
N GLY A 276 -24.19 37.31 -18.91
CA GLY A 276 -24.62 36.74 -20.19
C GLY A 276 -23.58 36.80 -21.34
N GLN A 277 -22.32 37.07 -21.04
CA GLN A 277 -21.24 37.07 -22.06
C GLN A 277 -20.67 35.68 -22.34
N CYS A 278 -21.16 34.63 -21.65
CA CYS A 278 -20.77 33.25 -21.88
C CYS A 278 -21.82 32.52 -22.71
N VAL A 279 -21.42 31.80 -23.75
CA VAL A 279 -22.30 30.92 -24.52
C VAL A 279 -22.00 29.49 -24.10
N LEU A 280 -23.00 28.83 -23.49
CA LEU A 280 -22.91 27.43 -23.08
C LEU A 280 -23.46 26.51 -24.17
N GLY A 281 -22.59 25.65 -24.71
CA GLY A 281 -22.97 24.51 -25.55
C GLY A 281 -23.03 23.24 -24.69
N VAL A 282 -24.14 22.51 -24.78
CA VAL A 282 -24.28 21.25 -24.03
C VAL A 282 -24.40 20.09 -24.99
N ASP A 283 -23.37 19.25 -25.02
CA ASP A 283 -23.36 18.00 -25.78
C ASP A 283 -23.69 16.82 -24.87
N LYS A 284 -24.45 15.85 -25.39
CA LYS A 284 -24.73 14.63 -24.63
C LYS A 284 -23.55 13.67 -24.71
N SER A 285 -23.25 12.98 -23.61
CA SER A 285 -22.18 11.96 -23.54
C SER A 285 -22.31 10.83 -24.56
N GLU A 286 -23.50 10.60 -25.10
CA GLU A 286 -23.79 9.58 -26.11
C GLU A 286 -23.14 9.91 -27.49
N THR A 287 -22.81 11.16 -27.74
CA THR A 287 -22.19 11.63 -28.99
C THR A 287 -20.68 11.58 -28.98
N VAL A 288 -20.07 11.38 -27.82
CA VAL A 288 -18.62 11.39 -27.62
C VAL A 288 -18.09 9.96 -27.45
N ALA A 289 -16.84 9.72 -27.86
CA ALA A 289 -16.18 8.44 -27.65
C ALA A 289 -16.18 8.05 -26.17
N VAL A 290 -16.70 6.85 -25.87
CA VAL A 290 -16.90 6.34 -24.50
C VAL A 290 -15.65 6.40 -23.62
N GLU A 291 -14.47 6.30 -24.25
CA GLU A 291 -13.19 6.32 -23.56
C GLU A 291 -12.80 7.72 -23.03
N LYS A 292 -13.39 8.77 -23.60
CA LYS A 292 -13.14 10.17 -23.19
C LYS A 292 -14.08 10.64 -22.08
N VAL A 293 -15.11 9.86 -21.73
CA VAL A 293 -16.09 10.23 -20.69
C VAL A 293 -15.53 9.87 -19.31
N PRO A 294 -15.29 10.85 -18.42
CA PRO A 294 -14.80 10.57 -17.06
C PRO A 294 -15.88 9.96 -16.18
N ILE A 295 -15.47 9.06 -15.29
CA ILE A 295 -16.34 8.26 -14.44
C ILE A 295 -16.28 8.73 -12.98
N ALA A 296 -17.45 9.11 -12.46
CA ALA A 296 -17.69 9.33 -11.03
C ALA A 296 -18.55 8.19 -10.49
N LEU A 297 -18.07 7.45 -9.50
CA LEU A 297 -18.83 6.40 -8.85
C LEU A 297 -19.72 7.02 -7.75
N GLU A 298 -21.04 6.85 -7.87
CA GLU A 298 -22.02 7.22 -6.85
C GLU A 298 -22.66 5.97 -6.25
N ASN A 299 -21.96 5.31 -5.33
CA ASN A 299 -22.46 4.09 -4.71
C ASN A 299 -23.17 4.38 -3.37
N PRO A 300 -24.21 3.61 -3.00
CA PRO A 300 -24.85 3.67 -1.68
C PRO A 300 -23.84 3.46 -0.54
N ILE A 301 -24.16 3.99 0.65
CA ILE A 301 -23.27 3.94 1.82
C ILE A 301 -22.72 2.53 2.10
N PRO A 302 -23.51 1.43 2.11
CA PRO A 302 -22.97 0.10 2.43
C PRO A 302 -22.04 -0.46 1.35
N THR A 303 -22.19 -0.08 0.08
CA THR A 303 -21.34 -0.56 -1.02
C THR A 303 -20.11 0.32 -1.24
N LYS A 304 -20.16 1.58 -0.81
CA LYS A 304 -19.08 2.57 -0.99
C LYS A 304 -17.68 2.09 -0.54
N PRO A 305 -17.50 1.33 0.57
CA PRO A 305 -16.18 0.79 0.95
C PRO A 305 -15.53 -0.09 -0.13
N TYR A 306 -16.32 -0.77 -0.96
CA TYR A 306 -15.83 -1.68 -2.00
C TYR A 306 -15.31 -0.97 -3.24
N GLU A 307 -15.59 0.33 -3.41
CA GLU A 307 -14.99 1.15 -4.47
C GLU A 307 -13.46 1.15 -4.43
N VAL A 308 -12.85 0.90 -3.25
CA VAL A 308 -11.39 0.83 -3.14
C VAL A 308 -10.82 -0.27 -4.03
N PHE A 309 -11.51 -1.40 -4.14
CA PHE A 309 -11.10 -2.52 -4.98
C PHE A 309 -11.31 -2.23 -6.47
N ILE A 310 -12.40 -1.55 -6.82
CA ILE A 310 -12.65 -1.15 -8.21
C ILE A 310 -11.61 -0.10 -8.65
N LYS A 311 -11.33 0.90 -7.80
CA LYS A 311 -10.30 1.91 -8.07
C LYS A 311 -8.88 1.33 -8.15
N ALA A 312 -8.62 0.23 -7.42
CA ALA A 312 -7.34 -0.48 -7.47
C ALA A 312 -7.19 -1.36 -8.72
N PHE A 313 -8.27 -1.94 -9.22
CA PHE A 313 -8.27 -2.77 -10.41
C PHE A 313 -8.33 -1.91 -11.69
N SER A 314 -9.44 -1.26 -11.92
CA SER A 314 -9.68 -0.32 -13.04
C SER A 314 -11.06 0.33 -12.83
N LEU A 315 -11.29 1.53 -13.34
CA LEU A 315 -12.63 2.14 -13.37
C LEU A 315 -13.44 1.58 -14.54
N PRO A 316 -14.78 1.42 -14.40
CA PRO A 316 -15.64 1.05 -15.52
C PRO A 316 -15.60 2.12 -16.62
N LYS A 317 -15.83 1.71 -17.87
CA LYS A 317 -16.16 2.67 -18.94
C LYS A 317 -17.59 3.18 -18.75
N PHE A 318 -17.90 4.31 -19.37
CA PHE A 318 -19.23 4.96 -19.21
C PHE A 318 -20.42 4.05 -19.52
N ASN A 319 -20.27 3.13 -20.46
CA ASN A 319 -21.32 2.19 -20.89
C ASN A 319 -21.21 0.80 -20.23
N GLU A 320 -20.32 0.64 -19.26
CA GLU A 320 -20.18 -0.61 -18.49
C GLU A 320 -20.96 -0.55 -17.17
N ILE A 321 -21.42 -1.71 -16.71
CA ILE A 321 -22.08 -1.85 -15.42
C ILE A 321 -21.03 -1.72 -14.30
N ASP A 322 -21.32 -0.90 -13.28
CA ASP A 322 -20.47 -0.81 -12.08
C ASP A 322 -20.49 -2.13 -11.28
N PRO A 323 -19.35 -2.81 -11.14
CA PRO A 323 -19.26 -4.08 -10.43
C PRO A 323 -19.29 -3.96 -8.91
N THR A 324 -19.28 -2.75 -8.34
CA THR A 324 -19.15 -2.49 -6.89
C THR A 324 -20.24 -3.17 -6.07
N THR A 325 -21.48 -3.14 -6.54
CA THR A 325 -22.63 -3.78 -5.86
C THR A 325 -22.48 -5.30 -5.80
N PHE A 326 -22.01 -5.91 -6.89
CA PHE A 326 -21.78 -7.36 -6.93
C PHE A 326 -20.62 -7.76 -6.03
N MET A 327 -19.60 -6.92 -5.96
CA MET A 327 -18.48 -7.13 -5.06
C MET A 327 -18.88 -7.03 -3.59
N PHE A 328 -19.76 -6.07 -3.23
CA PHE A 328 -20.35 -5.99 -1.90
C PHE A 328 -21.10 -7.27 -1.49
N LEU A 329 -21.81 -7.92 -2.43
CA LEU A 329 -22.56 -9.14 -2.16
C LEU A 329 -21.64 -10.36 -2.01
N TRP A 330 -20.79 -10.60 -3.01
CA TRP A 330 -20.04 -11.85 -3.15
C TRP A 330 -18.72 -11.87 -2.37
N TYR A 331 -18.02 -10.75 -2.24
CA TYR A 331 -16.71 -10.72 -1.58
C TYR A 331 -16.80 -11.13 -0.10
N PRO A 332 -17.64 -10.51 0.74
CA PRO A 332 -17.72 -10.90 2.14
C PRO A 332 -18.34 -12.29 2.30
N PHE A 333 -19.20 -12.72 1.37
CA PHE A 333 -19.76 -14.06 1.35
C PHE A 333 -18.66 -15.13 1.15
N PHE A 334 -17.79 -14.97 0.15
CA PHE A 334 -16.70 -15.90 -0.07
C PHE A 334 -15.65 -15.83 1.04
N PHE A 335 -15.32 -14.64 1.50
CA PHE A 335 -14.44 -14.46 2.64
C PHE A 335 -14.96 -15.22 3.87
N GLY A 336 -16.23 -15.05 4.18
CA GLY A 336 -16.88 -15.71 5.29
C GLY A 336 -16.92 -17.22 5.14
N LEU A 337 -17.21 -17.73 3.93
CA LEU A 337 -17.22 -19.16 3.63
C LEU A 337 -15.80 -19.79 3.79
N MET A 338 -14.75 -19.05 3.44
CA MET A 338 -13.36 -19.49 3.62
C MET A 338 -12.93 -19.43 5.09
N LEU A 339 -13.04 -18.28 5.74
CA LEU A 339 -12.59 -18.12 7.12
C LEU A 339 -13.50 -18.84 8.13
N GLY A 340 -14.83 -18.72 7.98
CA GLY A 340 -15.95 -19.41 8.62
C GLY A 340 -15.73 -19.97 10.01
N ASP A 341 -15.29 -19.11 10.94
CA ASP A 341 -15.11 -19.41 12.35
C ASP A 341 -15.59 -18.20 13.15
N VAL A 342 -16.36 -18.43 14.21
CA VAL A 342 -16.97 -17.35 15.01
C VAL A 342 -15.89 -16.53 15.71
N GLY A 343 -14.88 -17.17 16.29
CA GLY A 343 -13.81 -16.49 17.01
C GLY A 343 -12.97 -15.61 16.10
N TYR A 344 -12.55 -16.14 14.96
CA TYR A 344 -11.81 -15.36 13.97
C TYR A 344 -12.67 -14.27 13.35
N GLY A 345 -13.95 -14.53 13.06
CA GLY A 345 -14.90 -13.54 12.55
C GLY A 345 -15.03 -12.33 13.48
N ILE A 346 -15.24 -12.57 14.78
CA ILE A 346 -15.30 -11.50 15.80
C ILE A 346 -13.97 -10.74 15.87
N THR A 347 -12.85 -11.45 15.80
CA THR A 347 -11.51 -10.82 15.82
C THR A 347 -11.32 -9.89 14.62
N VAL A 348 -11.73 -10.33 13.43
CA VAL A 348 -11.68 -9.49 12.20
C VAL A 348 -12.55 -8.25 12.35
N VAL A 349 -13.77 -8.38 12.87
CA VAL A 349 -14.66 -7.24 13.16
C VAL A 349 -14.01 -6.28 14.15
N ALA A 350 -13.46 -6.79 15.25
CA ALA A 350 -12.82 -5.97 16.28
C ALA A 350 -11.61 -5.20 15.75
N ILE A 351 -10.71 -5.87 15.01
CA ILE A 351 -9.54 -5.23 14.39
C ILE A 351 -10.00 -4.15 13.40
N SER A 352 -10.97 -4.48 12.54
CA SER A 352 -11.51 -3.54 11.55
C SER A 352 -12.20 -2.34 12.20
N ALA A 353 -12.94 -2.52 13.28
CA ALA A 353 -13.56 -1.44 14.03
C ALA A 353 -12.50 -0.52 14.68
N ILE A 354 -11.43 -1.09 15.27
CA ILE A 354 -10.32 -0.32 15.84
C ILE A 354 -9.60 0.48 14.76
N VAL A 355 -9.30 -0.14 13.61
CA VAL A 355 -8.67 0.53 12.46
C VAL A 355 -9.55 1.68 11.98
N ARG A 356 -10.86 1.46 11.82
CA ARG A 356 -11.82 2.48 11.38
C ARG A 356 -11.94 3.64 12.37
N TRP A 357 -11.80 3.38 13.67
CA TRP A 357 -11.85 4.39 14.72
C TRP A 357 -10.54 5.18 14.83
N LYS A 358 -9.38 4.50 14.85
CA LYS A 358 -8.08 5.13 15.10
C LYS A 358 -7.43 5.72 13.84
N ILE A 359 -7.66 5.13 12.68
CA ILE A 359 -6.99 5.52 11.44
C ILE A 359 -7.90 6.42 10.61
N LYS A 360 -7.39 7.57 10.22
CA LYS A 360 -8.15 8.58 9.48
C LYS A 360 -8.00 8.48 7.96
N SER A 361 -7.01 7.71 7.46
CA SER A 361 -6.80 7.47 6.03
C SER A 361 -8.06 6.92 5.35
N ARG A 362 -8.56 7.62 4.33
CA ARG A 362 -9.80 7.25 3.59
C ARG A 362 -9.72 5.82 3.04
N GLY A 363 -8.58 5.39 2.49
CA GLY A 363 -8.38 4.04 1.95
C GLY A 363 -8.43 2.95 3.02
N LEU A 364 -7.71 3.15 4.14
CA LEU A 364 -7.69 2.18 5.23
C LEU A 364 -9.05 2.10 5.96
N ARG A 365 -9.77 3.22 6.08
CA ARG A 365 -11.15 3.21 6.62
C ARG A 365 -12.13 2.48 5.70
N ALA A 366 -11.94 2.57 4.37
CA ALA A 366 -12.74 1.81 3.42
C ALA A 366 -12.45 0.30 3.55
N LEU A 367 -11.16 -0.11 3.57
CA LEU A 367 -10.77 -1.51 3.80
C LEU A 367 -11.27 -2.05 5.14
N ALA A 368 -11.22 -1.24 6.20
CA ALA A 368 -11.81 -1.60 7.49
C ALA A 368 -13.33 -1.77 7.40
N GLY A 369 -14.02 -0.94 6.59
CA GLY A 369 -15.44 -1.13 6.29
C GLY A 369 -15.72 -2.49 5.64
N VAL A 370 -14.94 -2.88 4.64
CA VAL A 370 -15.01 -4.21 4.01
C VAL A 370 -14.76 -5.31 5.05
N GLY A 371 -13.73 -5.15 5.89
CA GLY A 371 -13.39 -6.13 6.93
C GLY A 371 -14.51 -6.36 7.94
N ILE A 372 -15.29 -5.34 8.29
CA ILE A 372 -16.47 -5.51 9.18
C ILE A 372 -17.50 -6.45 8.54
N TYR A 373 -17.89 -6.22 7.27
CA TYR A 373 -18.84 -7.11 6.58
C TYR A 373 -18.28 -8.53 6.42
N ALA A 374 -17.01 -8.65 6.05
CA ALA A 374 -16.34 -9.93 5.88
C ALA A 374 -16.27 -10.72 7.20
N GLY A 375 -15.92 -10.05 8.31
CA GLY A 375 -15.86 -10.67 9.64
C GLY A 375 -17.24 -11.08 10.17
N VAL A 376 -18.27 -10.28 9.93
CA VAL A 376 -19.67 -10.65 10.30
C VAL A 376 -20.09 -11.91 9.56
N LEU A 377 -19.87 -12.02 8.23
CA LEU A 377 -20.22 -13.22 7.49
C LEU A 377 -19.34 -14.41 7.87
N SER A 378 -18.06 -14.18 8.23
CA SER A 378 -17.21 -15.23 8.80
C SER A 378 -17.78 -15.80 10.10
N ALA A 379 -18.29 -14.96 10.99
CA ALA A 379 -18.94 -15.41 12.21
C ALA A 379 -20.25 -16.19 11.93
N VAL A 380 -21.05 -15.73 10.96
CA VAL A 380 -22.26 -16.44 10.53
C VAL A 380 -21.93 -17.85 9.99
N PHE A 381 -20.94 -17.95 9.10
CA PHE A 381 -20.48 -19.24 8.60
C PHE A 381 -19.83 -20.09 9.70
N GLY A 382 -19.17 -19.47 10.69
CA GLY A 382 -18.63 -20.15 11.86
C GLY A 382 -19.71 -20.84 12.69
N VAL A 383 -20.88 -20.23 12.84
CA VAL A 383 -22.05 -20.87 13.46
C VAL A 383 -22.53 -22.06 12.62
N ILE A 384 -22.60 -21.94 11.27
CA ILE A 384 -23.02 -23.03 10.37
C ILE A 384 -22.02 -24.19 10.41
N TYR A 385 -20.72 -23.91 10.50
CA TYR A 385 -19.68 -24.93 10.52
C TYR A 385 -19.40 -25.49 11.93
N ASN A 386 -19.98 -24.91 12.97
CA ASN A 386 -19.78 -25.30 14.36
C ASN A 386 -18.34 -25.03 14.86
N GLU A 387 -17.75 -23.91 14.49
CA GLU A 387 -16.36 -23.58 14.77
C GLU A 387 -16.20 -22.28 15.57
N PHE A 388 -15.40 -22.33 16.64
CA PHE A 388 -14.95 -21.19 17.46
C PHE A 388 -13.48 -21.38 17.82
N PHE A 389 -12.56 -20.69 17.15
CA PHE A 389 -11.11 -20.89 17.25
C PHE A 389 -10.70 -22.37 17.13
N GLY A 390 -11.33 -23.11 16.20
CA GLY A 390 -11.08 -24.53 15.97
C GLY A 390 -11.60 -25.46 17.07
N VAL A 391 -12.48 -24.98 17.96
CA VAL A 391 -13.23 -25.79 18.94
C VAL A 391 -14.69 -25.82 18.51
N GLU A 392 -15.40 -26.90 18.83
CA GLU A 392 -16.83 -27.01 18.56
C GLU A 392 -17.62 -25.96 19.36
N LEU A 393 -18.55 -25.25 18.71
CA LEU A 393 -19.42 -24.26 19.33
C LEU A 393 -20.62 -24.95 20.00
N PHE A 394 -21.23 -25.93 19.33
CA PHE A 394 -22.39 -26.69 19.77
C PHE A 394 -22.04 -28.19 19.89
N GLY A 395 -22.76 -28.92 20.74
CA GLY A 395 -22.55 -30.35 20.96
C GLY A 395 -22.24 -30.70 22.42
N GLU A 396 -22.06 -31.98 22.71
CA GLU A 396 -21.80 -32.45 24.09
C GLU A 396 -20.52 -31.87 24.72
N ARG A 397 -19.53 -31.55 23.88
CA ARG A 397 -18.25 -30.94 24.27
C ARG A 397 -18.08 -29.48 23.76
N GLY A 398 -19.17 -28.92 23.19
CA GLY A 398 -19.15 -27.58 22.64
C GLY A 398 -19.24 -26.50 23.73
N LEU A 399 -18.91 -25.24 23.34
CA LEU A 399 -19.02 -24.07 24.22
C LEU A 399 -20.45 -23.77 24.65
N LEU A 400 -21.43 -24.07 23.78
CA LEU A 400 -22.87 -23.82 24.01
C LEU A 400 -23.65 -25.14 24.06
N THR A 401 -23.40 -25.94 25.06
CA THR A 401 -24.01 -27.27 25.24
C THR A 401 -25.55 -27.25 25.33
N PHE A 402 -26.14 -26.11 25.71
CA PHE A 402 -27.59 -25.95 25.79
C PHE A 402 -28.27 -25.86 24.41
N LEU A 403 -27.49 -25.66 23.32
CA LEU A 403 -27.96 -25.66 21.92
C LEU A 403 -27.48 -26.90 21.15
N TYR A 404 -27.39 -28.04 21.83
CA TYR A 404 -26.88 -29.32 21.29
C TYR A 404 -27.56 -29.75 19.97
N THR A 405 -28.82 -29.44 19.78
CA THR A 405 -29.61 -29.85 18.60
C THR A 405 -29.57 -28.84 17.42
N PHE A 406 -28.70 -27.81 17.50
CA PHE A 406 -28.58 -26.84 16.41
C PHE A 406 -28.02 -27.51 15.14
N PRO A 407 -28.68 -27.37 13.96
CA PRO A 407 -28.22 -28.01 12.74
C PRO A 407 -26.93 -27.35 12.25
N THR A 408 -25.87 -28.12 12.21
CA THR A 408 -24.53 -27.66 11.77
C THR A 408 -23.99 -28.53 10.65
N ILE A 409 -23.03 -28.02 9.90
CA ILE A 409 -22.33 -28.71 8.80
C ILE A 409 -20.83 -28.67 9.08
N PRO A 410 -20.30 -29.57 9.95
CA PRO A 410 -18.88 -29.62 10.24
C PRO A 410 -18.05 -29.81 8.96
N ARG A 411 -16.99 -28.99 8.78
CA ARG A 411 -16.23 -28.97 7.55
C ARG A 411 -15.51 -30.27 7.24
N PHE A 412 -14.88 -30.87 8.24
CA PHE A 412 -14.07 -32.08 8.05
C PHE A 412 -14.91 -33.28 7.65
N ASP A 413 -16.14 -33.39 8.16
CA ASP A 413 -17.05 -34.49 7.85
C ASP A 413 -17.76 -34.32 6.51
N ASN A 414 -17.84 -33.08 6.02
CA ASN A 414 -18.65 -32.72 4.86
C ASN A 414 -17.85 -32.11 3.70
N VAL A 415 -16.54 -32.36 3.60
CA VAL A 415 -15.66 -31.78 2.57
C VAL A 415 -16.20 -31.98 1.16
N ALA A 416 -16.64 -33.20 0.83
CA ALA A 416 -17.17 -33.52 -0.49
C ALA A 416 -18.45 -32.72 -0.82
N ASN A 417 -19.37 -32.59 0.14
CA ASN A 417 -20.60 -31.82 -0.04
C ASN A 417 -20.30 -30.32 -0.19
N LEU A 418 -19.36 -29.79 0.61
CA LEU A 418 -18.94 -28.40 0.51
C LEU A 418 -18.25 -28.09 -0.82
N LEU A 419 -17.45 -29.01 -1.37
CA LEU A 419 -16.89 -28.88 -2.72
C LEU A 419 -17.97 -28.76 -3.77
N ILE A 420 -19.02 -29.59 -3.71
CA ILE A 420 -20.17 -29.51 -4.62
C ILE A 420 -20.85 -28.14 -4.49
N VAL A 421 -21.09 -27.68 -3.26
CA VAL A 421 -21.70 -26.37 -3.00
C VAL A 421 -20.85 -25.25 -3.62
N THR A 422 -19.52 -25.26 -3.46
CA THR A 422 -18.66 -24.23 -4.05
C THR A 422 -18.62 -24.27 -5.57
N ILE A 423 -18.71 -25.44 -6.19
CA ILE A 423 -18.85 -25.57 -7.65
C ILE A 423 -20.16 -24.95 -8.11
N ILE A 424 -21.28 -25.23 -7.41
CA ILE A 424 -22.59 -24.64 -7.72
C ILE A 424 -22.53 -23.10 -7.58
N LEU A 425 -21.93 -22.58 -6.51
CA LEU A 425 -21.71 -21.14 -6.32
C LEU A 425 -20.89 -20.54 -7.47
N GLY A 426 -19.86 -21.25 -7.91
CA GLY A 426 -19.05 -20.85 -9.08
C GLY A 426 -19.89 -20.77 -10.35
N ILE A 427 -20.72 -21.78 -10.63
CA ILE A 427 -21.63 -21.78 -11.77
C ILE A 427 -22.61 -20.61 -11.70
N ILE A 428 -23.18 -20.32 -10.53
CA ILE A 428 -24.12 -19.21 -10.32
C ILE A 428 -23.40 -17.87 -10.59
N GLN A 429 -22.21 -17.65 -10.02
CA GLN A 429 -21.50 -16.40 -10.20
C GLN A 429 -21.02 -16.20 -11.64
N LEU A 430 -20.50 -17.25 -12.31
CA LEU A 430 -20.12 -17.18 -13.71
C LEU A 430 -21.33 -16.92 -14.62
N SER A 431 -22.47 -17.57 -14.34
CA SER A 431 -23.71 -17.31 -15.07
C SER A 431 -24.19 -15.87 -14.94
N LEU A 432 -24.08 -15.31 -13.72
CA LEU A 432 -24.33 -13.89 -13.47
C LEU A 432 -23.37 -13.01 -14.27
N GLY A 433 -22.08 -13.35 -14.30
CA GLY A 433 -21.05 -12.63 -15.06
C GLY A 433 -21.34 -12.61 -16.56
N PHE A 434 -21.66 -13.76 -17.14
CA PHE A 434 -22.04 -13.83 -18.55
C PHE A 434 -23.37 -13.11 -18.84
N GLY A 435 -24.35 -13.17 -17.93
CA GLY A 435 -25.59 -12.41 -18.04
C GLY A 435 -25.39 -10.89 -18.05
N LEU A 436 -24.51 -10.38 -17.16
CA LEU A 436 -24.12 -8.97 -17.16
C LEU A 436 -23.35 -8.60 -18.43
N GLY A 437 -22.44 -9.49 -18.88
CA GLY A 437 -21.73 -9.33 -20.15
C GLY A 437 -22.69 -9.29 -21.34
N PHE A 438 -23.71 -10.14 -21.35
CA PHE A 438 -24.75 -10.11 -22.38
C PHE A 438 -25.48 -8.76 -22.42
N ARG A 439 -25.82 -8.20 -21.26
CA ARG A 439 -26.48 -6.88 -21.19
C ARG A 439 -25.54 -5.78 -21.71
N ASN A 440 -24.26 -5.80 -21.35
CA ASN A 440 -23.29 -4.83 -21.83
C ASN A 440 -23.09 -4.92 -23.35
N GLU A 441 -22.89 -6.12 -23.91
CA GLU A 441 -22.72 -6.34 -25.35
C GLU A 441 -24.01 -6.02 -26.14
N TYR A 442 -25.18 -6.32 -25.56
CA TYR A 442 -26.45 -5.94 -26.16
C TYR A 442 -26.58 -4.40 -26.29
N ALA A 443 -26.22 -3.66 -25.24
CA ALA A 443 -26.31 -2.22 -25.24
C ALA A 443 -25.29 -1.56 -26.19
N GLN A 444 -24.13 -2.20 -26.41
CA GLN A 444 -23.04 -1.63 -27.20
C GLN A 444 -23.08 -2.07 -28.67
N HIS A 445 -23.34 -3.33 -28.95
CA HIS A 445 -23.19 -3.94 -30.29
C HIS A 445 -24.48 -4.63 -30.81
N GLY A 446 -25.54 -4.61 -30.02
CA GLY A 446 -26.83 -5.16 -30.40
C GLY A 446 -26.98 -6.68 -30.15
N LEU A 447 -28.21 -7.19 -30.40
CA LEU A 447 -28.63 -8.54 -30.00
C LEU A 447 -27.76 -9.64 -30.63
N LYS A 448 -27.46 -9.55 -31.93
CA LYS A 448 -26.70 -10.59 -32.64
C LYS A 448 -25.33 -10.82 -32.00
N HIS A 449 -24.62 -9.74 -31.74
CA HIS A 449 -23.28 -9.81 -31.15
C HIS A 449 -23.32 -10.36 -29.71
N ALA A 450 -24.29 -9.91 -28.90
CA ALA A 450 -24.49 -10.40 -27.54
C ALA A 450 -24.79 -11.91 -27.49
N VAL A 451 -25.61 -12.43 -28.43
CA VAL A 451 -25.91 -13.86 -28.53
C VAL A 451 -24.67 -14.66 -28.89
N TYR A 452 -23.88 -14.21 -29.86
CA TYR A 452 -22.69 -14.93 -30.32
C TYR A 452 -21.56 -14.93 -29.30
N THR A 453 -21.37 -13.84 -28.58
CA THR A 453 -20.23 -13.67 -27.69
C THR A 453 -20.51 -14.08 -26.23
N LYS A 454 -21.73 -13.93 -25.71
CA LYS A 454 -22.04 -14.18 -24.29
C LYS A 454 -23.04 -15.29 -24.04
N LEU A 455 -24.12 -15.37 -24.83
CA LEU A 455 -25.08 -16.47 -24.69
C LEU A 455 -24.44 -17.82 -25.07
N SER A 456 -23.56 -17.84 -26.07
CA SER A 456 -22.78 -19.02 -26.46
C SER A 456 -22.03 -19.63 -25.26
N TRP A 457 -21.36 -18.81 -24.44
CA TRP A 457 -20.66 -19.26 -23.23
C TRP A 457 -21.61 -19.82 -22.16
N LEU A 458 -22.79 -19.25 -21.98
CA LEU A 458 -23.80 -19.80 -21.07
C LEU A 458 -24.30 -21.19 -21.53
N LEU A 459 -24.53 -21.36 -22.83
CA LEU A 459 -24.93 -22.65 -23.38
C LEU A 459 -23.84 -23.71 -23.20
N ILE A 460 -22.58 -23.35 -23.41
CA ILE A 460 -21.44 -24.24 -23.19
C ILE A 460 -21.30 -24.59 -21.70
N LEU A 461 -21.44 -23.61 -20.80
CA LEU A 461 -21.39 -23.83 -19.36
C LEU A 461 -22.47 -24.82 -18.90
N TYR A 462 -23.72 -24.55 -19.22
CA TYR A 462 -24.82 -25.41 -18.78
C TYR A 462 -24.83 -26.77 -19.49
N GLY A 463 -24.51 -26.79 -20.78
CA GLY A 463 -24.37 -28.06 -21.54
C GLY A 463 -23.26 -28.91 -20.94
N GLY A 464 -22.10 -28.32 -20.65
CA GLY A 464 -20.98 -29.01 -20.00
C GLY A 464 -21.30 -29.51 -18.59
N VAL A 465 -22.01 -28.71 -17.77
CA VAL A 465 -22.43 -29.12 -16.42
C VAL A 465 -23.38 -30.32 -16.49
N ILE A 466 -24.38 -30.31 -17.39
CA ILE A 466 -25.33 -31.43 -17.57
C ILE A 466 -24.57 -32.70 -17.97
N VAL A 467 -23.63 -32.59 -18.91
CA VAL A 467 -22.82 -33.73 -19.35
C VAL A 467 -22.00 -34.29 -18.18
N ILE A 468 -21.29 -33.43 -17.42
CA ILE A 468 -20.46 -33.87 -16.28
C ILE A 468 -21.31 -34.54 -15.20
N VAL A 469 -22.45 -33.95 -14.81
CA VAL A 469 -23.33 -34.47 -13.76
C VAL A 469 -23.90 -35.85 -14.14
N LEU A 470 -24.17 -36.10 -15.43
CA LEU A 470 -24.74 -37.37 -15.88
C LEU A 470 -23.66 -38.43 -16.18
N VAL A 471 -22.49 -38.04 -16.65
CA VAL A 471 -21.42 -38.99 -17.03
C VAL A 471 -20.55 -39.39 -15.82
N LEU A 472 -20.24 -38.47 -14.92
CA LEU A 472 -19.35 -38.73 -13.80
C LEU A 472 -19.79 -39.89 -12.89
N PRO A 473 -21.09 -40.00 -12.48
CA PRO A 473 -21.57 -41.16 -11.70
C PRO A 473 -21.51 -42.48 -12.44
N GLN A 474 -21.63 -42.47 -13.78
CA GLN A 474 -21.53 -43.70 -14.59
C GLN A 474 -20.08 -44.19 -14.65
N LEU A 475 -19.12 -43.28 -14.81
CA LEU A 475 -17.70 -43.61 -14.82
C LEU A 475 -17.22 -44.13 -13.45
N THR A 476 -17.65 -43.50 -12.35
CA THR A 476 -17.24 -43.91 -11.00
C THR A 476 -17.80 -45.28 -10.59
N LYS A 477 -18.94 -45.68 -11.15
CA LYS A 477 -19.55 -47.02 -10.93
C LYS A 477 -19.03 -48.09 -11.88
N GLY A 478 -18.08 -47.75 -12.76
CA GLY A 478 -17.55 -48.70 -13.77
C GLY A 478 -18.61 -49.11 -14.83
N ALA A 479 -19.72 -48.41 -14.92
CA ALA A 479 -20.74 -48.67 -15.91
C ALA A 479 -20.39 -47.99 -17.24
N GLY A 480 -20.70 -48.64 -18.35
CA GLY A 480 -20.59 -48.01 -19.68
C GLY A 480 -21.43 -46.72 -19.76
N ILE A 481 -21.03 -45.75 -20.59
CA ILE A 481 -21.76 -44.50 -20.78
C ILE A 481 -23.09 -44.78 -21.49
N HIS A 482 -24.18 -44.65 -20.76
CA HIS A 482 -25.53 -44.79 -21.34
C HIS A 482 -26.02 -43.42 -21.86
N LEU A 483 -26.34 -43.33 -23.17
CA LEU A 483 -26.93 -42.14 -23.75
C LEU A 483 -28.37 -41.98 -23.25
N SER A 484 -28.53 -41.21 -22.17
CA SER A 484 -29.85 -40.75 -21.71
C SER A 484 -30.29 -39.49 -22.49
N GLY A 485 -31.60 -39.26 -22.58
CA GLY A 485 -32.10 -38.04 -23.23
C GLY A 485 -31.57 -36.74 -22.65
N GLY A 486 -31.27 -36.72 -21.34
CA GLY A 486 -30.59 -35.59 -20.68
C GLY A 486 -29.17 -35.39 -21.14
N LEU A 487 -28.40 -36.48 -21.34
CA LEU A 487 -27.01 -36.42 -21.84
C LEU A 487 -26.99 -35.89 -23.28
N VAL A 488 -27.88 -36.38 -24.13
CA VAL A 488 -28.02 -35.89 -25.51
C VAL A 488 -28.39 -34.40 -25.51
N GLY A 489 -29.36 -33.99 -24.67
CA GLY A 489 -29.71 -32.58 -24.51
C GLY A 489 -28.56 -31.68 -24.08
N GLY A 490 -27.75 -32.11 -23.09
CA GLY A 490 -26.54 -31.40 -22.64
C GLY A 490 -25.50 -31.28 -23.75
N LEU A 491 -25.24 -32.34 -24.50
CA LEU A 491 -24.32 -32.32 -25.64
C LEU A 491 -24.80 -31.38 -26.75
N VAL A 492 -26.11 -31.42 -27.09
CA VAL A 492 -26.67 -30.51 -28.10
C VAL A 492 -26.54 -29.05 -27.67
N LEU A 493 -26.82 -28.72 -26.42
CA LEU A 493 -26.65 -27.37 -25.91
C LEU A 493 -25.17 -26.92 -26.00
N ALA A 494 -24.24 -27.77 -25.61
CA ALA A 494 -22.81 -27.45 -25.69
C ALA A 494 -22.36 -27.23 -27.14
N VAL A 495 -22.80 -28.11 -28.07
CA VAL A 495 -22.45 -28.00 -29.50
C VAL A 495 -23.03 -26.73 -30.12
N ILE A 496 -24.32 -26.40 -29.84
CA ILE A 496 -24.92 -25.16 -30.30
C ILE A 496 -24.12 -23.95 -29.75
N GLY A 497 -23.75 -23.97 -28.47
CA GLY A 497 -22.92 -22.94 -27.87
C GLY A 497 -21.57 -22.77 -28.59
N VAL A 498 -20.86 -23.87 -28.91
CA VAL A 498 -19.59 -23.83 -29.64
C VAL A 498 -19.77 -23.29 -31.07
N ILE A 499 -20.83 -23.67 -31.76
CA ILE A 499 -21.11 -23.14 -33.10
C ILE A 499 -21.37 -21.63 -33.05
N LEU A 500 -22.18 -21.15 -32.11
CA LEU A 500 -22.46 -19.73 -31.95
C LEU A 500 -21.18 -18.95 -31.61
N LEU A 501 -20.34 -19.50 -30.72
CA LEU A 501 -19.07 -18.92 -30.34
C LEU A 501 -18.11 -18.79 -31.54
N PHE A 502 -18.02 -19.85 -32.36
CA PHE A 502 -17.22 -19.84 -33.57
C PHE A 502 -17.68 -18.78 -34.57
N LEU A 503 -18.99 -18.61 -34.73
CA LEU A 503 -19.57 -17.58 -35.58
C LEU A 503 -19.36 -16.15 -35.08
N GLY A 504 -19.19 -15.96 -33.77
CA GLY A 504 -19.00 -14.65 -33.14
C GLY A 504 -17.52 -14.23 -33.00
N GLU A 505 -16.72 -15.08 -32.44
CA GLU A 505 -15.34 -14.77 -32.05
C GLU A 505 -14.28 -15.53 -32.88
N GLY A 506 -14.74 -16.44 -33.75
CA GLY A 506 -13.85 -17.20 -34.64
C GLY A 506 -13.14 -18.36 -33.95
N GLY A 507 -12.13 -18.95 -34.63
CA GLY A 507 -11.43 -20.13 -34.16
C GLY A 507 -10.60 -19.96 -32.88
N ILE A 508 -10.20 -18.72 -32.55
CA ILE A 508 -9.40 -18.43 -31.35
C ILE A 508 -10.21 -18.71 -30.08
N ALA A 509 -11.51 -18.43 -30.11
CA ALA A 509 -12.40 -18.65 -28.96
C ALA A 509 -12.52 -20.14 -28.57
N ILE A 510 -12.31 -21.07 -29.51
CA ILE A 510 -12.32 -22.51 -29.22
C ILE A 510 -11.13 -22.89 -28.32
N ALA A 511 -9.98 -22.21 -28.47
CA ALA A 511 -8.82 -22.44 -27.61
C ALA A 511 -9.08 -22.03 -26.15
N GLU A 512 -10.07 -21.17 -25.92
CA GLU A 512 -10.46 -20.71 -24.58
C GLU A 512 -11.48 -21.64 -23.87
N LEU A 513 -12.05 -22.65 -24.54
CA LEU A 513 -13.01 -23.58 -23.96
C LEU A 513 -12.54 -24.25 -22.65
N PRO A 514 -11.27 -24.68 -22.51
CA PRO A 514 -10.78 -25.22 -21.24
C PRO A 514 -10.85 -24.22 -20.08
N SER A 515 -10.84 -22.92 -20.36
CA SER A 515 -10.88 -21.88 -19.34
C SER A 515 -12.18 -21.89 -18.53
N ILE A 516 -13.32 -22.26 -19.13
CA ILE A 516 -14.59 -22.38 -18.39
C ILE A 516 -14.47 -23.42 -17.27
N LEU A 517 -13.95 -24.61 -17.60
CA LEU A 517 -13.77 -25.66 -16.61
C LEU A 517 -12.80 -25.21 -15.51
N SER A 518 -11.69 -24.60 -15.89
CA SER A 518 -10.72 -24.03 -14.96
C SER A 518 -11.35 -22.97 -14.05
N ASN A 519 -12.17 -22.07 -14.60
CA ASN A 519 -12.87 -21.05 -13.83
C ASN A 519 -13.85 -21.66 -12.82
N VAL A 520 -14.65 -22.67 -13.20
CA VAL A 520 -15.56 -23.36 -12.28
C VAL A 520 -14.78 -24.09 -11.18
N LEU A 521 -13.70 -24.81 -11.53
CA LEU A 521 -12.88 -25.52 -10.55
C LEU A 521 -12.13 -24.57 -9.61
N SER A 522 -11.87 -23.34 -10.04
CA SER A 522 -11.23 -22.32 -9.18
C SER A 522 -12.01 -22.03 -7.88
N TYR A 523 -13.32 -22.26 -7.87
CA TYR A 523 -14.15 -22.07 -6.67
C TYR A 523 -13.94 -23.16 -5.60
N THR A 524 -13.36 -24.31 -5.94
CA THR A 524 -13.00 -25.34 -4.93
C THR A 524 -11.99 -24.82 -3.90
N ARG A 525 -11.25 -23.78 -4.22
CA ARG A 525 -10.35 -23.09 -3.27
C ARG A 525 -11.08 -22.55 -2.05
N LEU A 526 -12.36 -22.19 -2.17
CA LEU A 526 -13.16 -21.71 -1.04
C LEU A 526 -13.19 -22.75 0.10
N VAL A 527 -13.34 -24.02 -0.24
CA VAL A 527 -13.31 -25.12 0.74
C VAL A 527 -11.87 -25.43 1.16
N SER A 528 -10.93 -25.48 0.21
CA SER A 528 -9.54 -25.86 0.51
C SER A 528 -8.90 -24.94 1.55
N ILE A 529 -9.09 -23.61 1.41
CA ILE A 529 -8.58 -22.62 2.37
C ILE A 529 -9.31 -22.75 3.70
N GLY A 530 -10.63 -22.94 3.67
CA GLY A 530 -11.43 -23.10 4.87
C GLY A 530 -11.02 -24.31 5.71
N VAL A 531 -10.85 -25.46 5.07
CA VAL A 531 -10.38 -26.69 5.73
C VAL A 531 -8.93 -26.53 6.24
N SER A 532 -8.08 -25.85 5.47
CA SER A 532 -6.68 -25.57 5.91
C SER A 532 -6.65 -24.71 7.17
N SER A 533 -7.39 -23.61 7.20
CA SER A 533 -7.46 -22.71 8.37
C SER A 533 -8.02 -23.43 9.62
N ALA A 534 -9.08 -24.21 9.45
CA ALA A 534 -9.66 -25.01 10.51
C ALA A 534 -8.67 -26.10 11.00
N GLY A 535 -7.92 -26.73 10.08
CA GLY A 535 -6.87 -27.70 10.42
C GLY A 535 -5.72 -27.09 11.22
N ILE A 536 -5.27 -25.89 10.88
CA ILE A 536 -4.25 -25.17 11.65
C ILE A 536 -4.77 -24.86 13.05
N ALA A 537 -6.01 -24.35 13.17
CA ALA A 537 -6.62 -24.06 14.46
C ALA A 537 -6.71 -25.30 15.36
N LEU A 538 -7.18 -26.42 14.80
CA LEU A 538 -7.24 -27.70 15.51
C LEU A 538 -5.86 -28.22 15.94
N ALA A 539 -4.84 -28.08 15.06
CA ALA A 539 -3.48 -28.47 15.37
C ALA A 539 -2.88 -27.63 16.52
N VAL A 540 -3.08 -26.31 16.50
CA VAL A 540 -2.65 -25.40 17.57
C VAL A 540 -3.29 -25.79 18.89
N ASN A 541 -4.59 -26.05 18.91
CA ASN A 541 -5.31 -26.47 20.13
C ASN A 541 -4.79 -27.79 20.67
N LYS A 542 -4.69 -28.83 19.82
CA LYS A 542 -4.20 -30.16 20.24
C LYS A 542 -2.75 -30.15 20.69
N LEU A 543 -1.86 -29.42 20.00
CA LEU A 543 -0.46 -29.30 20.40
C LEU A 543 -0.30 -28.57 21.73
N SER A 544 -1.05 -27.49 21.93
CA SER A 544 -1.02 -26.73 23.17
C SER A 544 -1.49 -27.61 24.36
N ASP A 545 -2.57 -28.34 24.17
CA ASP A 545 -3.07 -29.25 25.21
C ASP A 545 -2.08 -30.39 25.50
N ALA A 546 -1.70 -31.17 24.50
CA ALA A 546 -0.86 -32.36 24.64
C ALA A 546 0.56 -32.06 25.18
N LEU A 547 1.18 -30.96 24.72
CA LEU A 547 2.58 -30.66 25.07
C LEU A 547 2.71 -29.90 26.39
N PHE A 548 1.73 -29.08 26.75
CA PHE A 548 1.87 -28.10 27.81
C PHE A 548 0.75 -28.10 28.83
N ILE A 549 -0.52 -27.94 28.43
CA ILE A 549 -1.64 -27.72 29.34
C ILE A 549 -1.90 -28.99 30.20
N SER A 550 -1.92 -30.15 29.57
CA SER A 550 -2.14 -31.44 30.24
C SER A 550 -1.04 -31.82 31.25
N LYS A 551 0.16 -31.21 31.14
CA LYS A 551 1.25 -31.41 32.12
C LYS A 551 1.08 -30.59 33.39
N GLY A 552 0.26 -29.54 33.36
CA GLY A 552 -0.01 -28.68 34.53
C GLY A 552 1.17 -27.79 34.94
N GLY A 553 0.98 -27.06 36.02
CA GLY A 553 2.03 -26.24 36.63
C GLY A 553 2.55 -25.13 35.69
N PHE A 554 3.87 -24.92 35.65
CA PHE A 554 4.53 -23.88 34.85
C PHE A 554 4.34 -24.06 33.33
N PHE A 555 4.11 -25.28 32.87
CA PHE A 555 3.90 -25.57 31.43
C PHE A 555 2.62 -24.96 30.87
N ILE A 556 1.62 -24.65 31.71
CA ILE A 556 0.38 -23.99 31.29
C ILE A 556 0.69 -22.63 30.59
N ILE A 557 1.71 -21.91 31.08
CA ILE A 557 2.11 -20.61 30.52
C ILE A 557 2.56 -20.77 29.05
N PHE A 558 3.36 -21.81 28.77
CA PHE A 558 3.81 -22.09 27.40
C PHE A 558 2.65 -22.53 26.50
N GLY A 559 1.70 -23.30 27.06
CA GLY A 559 0.47 -23.68 26.35
C GLY A 559 -0.38 -22.46 25.97
N ALA A 560 -0.61 -21.58 26.95
CA ALA A 560 -1.34 -20.33 26.71
C ALA A 560 -0.64 -19.43 25.67
N LEU A 561 0.69 -19.32 25.74
CA LEU A 561 1.47 -18.56 24.76
C LEU A 561 1.33 -19.16 23.36
N LEU A 562 1.43 -20.50 23.23
CA LEU A 562 1.26 -21.19 21.94
C LEU A 562 -0.14 -21.00 21.38
N LEU A 563 -1.19 -21.03 22.21
CA LEU A 563 -2.56 -20.73 21.78
C LEU A 563 -2.67 -19.29 21.24
N ILE A 564 -2.20 -18.30 22.00
CA ILE A 564 -2.30 -16.89 21.60
C ILE A 564 -1.54 -16.64 20.30
N VAL A 565 -0.28 -17.07 20.23
CA VAL A 565 0.57 -16.87 19.04
C VAL A 565 0.04 -17.66 17.85
N GLY A 566 -0.34 -18.92 18.05
CA GLY A 566 -0.85 -19.79 16.99
C GLY A 566 -2.16 -19.25 16.38
N HIS A 567 -3.12 -18.84 17.22
CA HIS A 567 -4.37 -18.25 16.73
C HIS A 567 -4.16 -16.86 16.13
N ALA A 568 -3.22 -16.05 16.63
CA ALA A 568 -2.88 -14.77 16.03
C ALA A 568 -2.31 -14.95 14.61
N ILE A 569 -1.39 -15.92 14.44
CA ILE A 569 -0.82 -16.26 13.13
C ILE A 569 -1.93 -16.79 12.20
N ASN A 570 -2.76 -17.73 12.66
CA ASN A 570 -3.84 -18.28 11.85
C ASN A 570 -4.88 -17.21 11.47
N THR A 571 -5.18 -16.26 12.37
CA THR A 571 -6.03 -15.10 12.05
C THR A 571 -5.42 -14.26 10.94
N ALA A 572 -4.13 -13.93 11.04
CA ALA A 572 -3.44 -13.13 10.03
C ALA A 572 -3.41 -13.83 8.67
N LEU A 573 -3.05 -15.12 8.64
CA LEU A 573 -3.08 -15.94 7.43
C LEU A 573 -4.50 -16.04 6.87
N GLY A 574 -5.50 -16.30 7.72
CA GLY A 574 -6.89 -16.39 7.33
C GLY A 574 -7.43 -15.09 6.70
N ILE A 575 -7.07 -13.93 7.24
CA ILE A 575 -7.45 -12.61 6.67
C ILE A 575 -6.81 -12.44 5.29
N ILE A 576 -5.50 -12.72 5.17
CA ILE A 576 -4.75 -12.54 3.93
C ILE A 576 -5.25 -13.51 2.87
N ASP A 577 -5.31 -14.80 3.15
CA ASP A 577 -5.66 -15.84 2.19
C ASP A 577 -7.12 -15.71 1.74
N SER A 578 -8.06 -15.58 2.68
CA SER A 578 -9.48 -15.39 2.33
C SER A 578 -9.71 -14.09 1.58
N GLY A 579 -9.01 -12.99 1.96
CA GLY A 579 -9.09 -11.70 1.29
C GLY A 579 -8.56 -11.75 -0.14
N LEU A 580 -7.36 -12.27 -0.34
CA LEU A 580 -6.73 -12.35 -1.67
C LEU A 580 -7.46 -13.30 -2.61
N GLN A 581 -7.92 -14.46 -2.11
CA GLN A 581 -8.63 -15.41 -2.97
C GLN A 581 -10.04 -14.92 -3.31
N SER A 582 -10.73 -14.22 -2.40
CA SER A 582 -12.00 -13.56 -2.73
C SER A 582 -11.81 -12.52 -3.83
N LEU A 583 -10.75 -11.67 -3.74
CA LEU A 583 -10.41 -10.71 -4.79
C LEU A 583 -10.11 -11.39 -6.11
N ARG A 584 -9.32 -12.47 -6.08
CA ARG A 584 -8.95 -13.20 -7.28
C ARG A 584 -10.16 -13.77 -8.00
N LEU A 585 -11.10 -14.41 -7.27
CA LEU A 585 -12.34 -14.93 -7.85
C LEU A 585 -13.17 -13.82 -8.53
N HIS A 586 -13.15 -12.61 -7.97
CA HIS A 586 -13.81 -11.46 -8.60
C HIS A 586 -13.06 -10.97 -9.83
N TYR A 587 -11.77 -10.73 -9.74
CA TYR A 587 -11.00 -10.09 -10.82
C TYR A 587 -10.74 -11.01 -12.00
N VAL A 588 -10.43 -12.29 -11.73
CA VAL A 588 -10.01 -13.23 -12.77
C VAL A 588 -11.20 -14.02 -13.33
N GLU A 589 -12.04 -14.58 -12.46
CA GLU A 589 -13.11 -15.46 -12.88
C GLU A 589 -14.41 -14.69 -13.23
N PHE A 590 -14.76 -13.64 -12.47
CA PHE A 590 -16.04 -12.96 -12.62
C PHE A 590 -15.98 -11.72 -13.52
N PHE A 591 -15.10 -10.74 -13.23
CA PHE A 591 -15.05 -9.48 -13.98
C PHE A 591 -14.69 -9.67 -15.44
N THR A 592 -13.79 -10.59 -15.77
CA THR A 592 -13.41 -10.89 -17.15
C THR A 592 -14.61 -11.27 -18.05
N LYS A 593 -15.77 -11.62 -17.48
CA LYS A 593 -16.94 -12.00 -18.25
C LYS A 593 -17.75 -10.80 -18.76
N PHE A 594 -17.71 -9.66 -18.06
CA PHE A 594 -18.53 -8.50 -18.40
C PHE A 594 -17.82 -7.15 -18.31
N TYR A 595 -16.62 -7.09 -17.73
CA TYR A 595 -15.94 -5.87 -17.36
C TYR A 595 -14.59 -5.76 -18.08
N ARG A 596 -14.39 -4.71 -18.86
CA ARG A 596 -13.13 -4.41 -19.54
C ARG A 596 -12.32 -3.36 -18.80
N GLY A 597 -13.02 -2.39 -18.19
CA GLY A 597 -12.39 -1.28 -17.48
C GLY A 597 -11.67 -0.29 -18.40
N GLY A 598 -10.78 0.52 -17.83
CA GLY A 598 -10.06 1.57 -18.56
C GLY A 598 -10.82 2.90 -18.61
N GLY A 599 -11.82 3.10 -17.75
CA GLY A 599 -12.54 4.36 -17.62
C GLY A 599 -11.65 5.46 -17.05
N MET A 600 -11.80 6.68 -17.58
CA MET A 600 -11.08 7.85 -17.10
C MET A 600 -11.63 8.30 -15.75
N LYS A 601 -10.74 8.62 -14.82
CA LYS A 601 -11.14 9.10 -13.50
C LYS A 601 -11.69 10.53 -13.59
N TYR A 602 -12.90 10.72 -13.11
CA TYR A 602 -13.46 12.05 -12.91
C TYR A 602 -12.68 12.81 -11.81
N LYS A 603 -12.13 13.96 -12.19
CA LYS A 603 -11.38 14.86 -11.31
C LYS A 603 -11.99 16.26 -11.46
N PRO A 604 -12.92 16.65 -10.61
CA PRO A 604 -13.50 17.97 -10.70
C PRO A 604 -12.43 19.04 -10.48
N PHE A 605 -12.60 20.17 -11.16
CA PHE A 605 -11.80 21.38 -10.98
C PHE A 605 -12.31 22.13 -9.74
N GLY A 606 -11.68 21.83 -8.61
CA GLY A 606 -12.03 22.36 -7.31
C GLY A 606 -11.22 21.69 -6.22
N TYR A 607 -11.38 22.11 -5.00
CA TYR A 607 -10.70 21.54 -3.84
C TYR A 607 -11.54 21.68 -2.57
N GLU A 608 -11.76 20.59 -1.87
CA GLU A 608 -12.41 20.58 -0.57
C GLU A 608 -11.46 21.18 0.49
N ARG A 609 -11.73 22.45 0.90
CA ARG A 609 -10.91 23.18 1.87
C ARG A 609 -10.91 22.50 3.24
N LYS A 610 -9.73 22.17 3.73
CA LYS A 610 -9.52 21.52 5.03
C LYS A 610 -9.01 22.48 6.08
N TYR A 611 -8.02 23.30 5.71
CA TYR A 611 -7.28 24.19 6.59
C TYR A 611 -7.67 25.65 6.41
N THR A 612 -8.33 25.97 5.31
CA THR A 612 -8.75 27.34 4.98
C THR A 612 -10.27 27.47 4.91
N GLU A 613 -10.74 28.70 5.08
CA GLU A 613 -12.13 29.10 4.83
C GLU A 613 -12.15 30.41 4.03
N GLU A 614 -13.19 30.62 3.21
CA GLU A 614 -13.25 31.81 2.34
C GLU A 614 -13.58 33.09 3.10
N LYS A 615 -14.21 32.99 4.25
CA LYS A 615 -14.47 34.11 5.20
C LYS A 615 -14.38 33.65 6.64
#